data_b28eca3f6b2e25fafe7cf7e2e4c22549
#
_entry.id   b28eca3f6b2e25fafe7cf7e2e4c22549
#
_cell.length_a   1.000
_cell.length_b   1.000
_cell.length_c   1.000
_cell.angle_alpha   90.00
_cell.angle_beta   90.00
_cell.angle_gamma   90.00
#
_symmetry.space_group_name_H-M   'P 1'
#
loop_
_entity.id
_entity.type
_entity.pdbx_description
1 polymer ?
#
loop_
_entity_poly.entity_id
_entity_poly.type
_entity_poly.pdbx_seq_one_letter_code
_entity_poly.pdbx_strand_id
1 'polypeptide(L)'
;MTSQLFPMILFGIATAFSPGPNNIMTSYTAFNFGVRKAIPTMLGVIIGWTLLIILLQLGSVSIFQKYQFIQTIIKVLGSIYLLYIAYKLSFGGQTKNNKLDPKPVTFINTFFFQFVNPKSIIVGLTSISLFVDTENNYLRDSIVLTILWFLMAVGSQTGWCLMGKYMRKFATSDKFIKNFNYTMSFLLIVCVILFYV
;
A
#
# COMPACT_ATOMS: atom_id res chain seq x y z
N MET A 1 17.44 -22.52 0.20
CA MET A 1 16.72 -21.46 0.92
C MET A 1 17.60 -20.33 1.47
N THR A 2 18.70 -20.59 2.16
CA THR A 2 19.61 -19.53 2.64
C THR A 2 20.12 -18.62 1.52
N SER A 3 20.35 -19.16 0.32
CA SER A 3 20.77 -18.39 -0.86
C SER A 3 19.66 -17.46 -1.42
N GLN A 4 18.38 -17.72 -1.14
CA GLN A 4 17.28 -16.90 -1.64
C GLN A 4 16.76 -15.88 -0.61
N LEU A 5 17.08 -16.03 0.69
CA LEU A 5 16.65 -15.10 1.72
C LEU A 5 17.15 -13.67 1.49
N PHE A 6 18.40 -13.52 1.11
CA PHE A 6 18.97 -12.20 0.87
C PHE A 6 18.33 -11.46 -0.32
N PRO A 7 18.20 -12.07 -1.53
CA PRO A 7 17.44 -11.48 -2.64
C PRO A 7 15.99 -11.15 -2.26
N MET A 8 15.32 -12.00 -1.49
CA MET A 8 13.95 -11.83 -1.03
C MET A 8 13.80 -10.62 -0.09
N ILE A 9 14.74 -10.44 0.85
CA ILE A 9 14.79 -9.26 1.72
C ILE A 9 15.03 -7.99 0.92
N LEU A 10 15.99 -7.99 -0.02
CA LEU A 10 16.26 -6.82 -0.87
C LEU A 10 15.04 -6.44 -1.72
N PHE A 11 14.41 -7.42 -2.36
CA PHE A 11 13.18 -7.21 -3.12
C PHE A 11 12.06 -6.65 -2.24
N GLY A 12 11.89 -7.21 -1.03
CA GLY A 12 10.92 -6.76 -0.04
C GLY A 12 11.17 -5.31 0.38
N ILE A 13 12.40 -4.94 0.71
CA ILE A 13 12.76 -3.56 1.06
C ILE A 13 12.46 -2.61 -0.11
N ALA A 14 12.97 -2.94 -1.29
CA ALA A 14 12.83 -2.08 -2.47
C ALA A 14 11.35 -1.81 -2.82
N THR A 15 10.50 -2.82 -2.71
CA THR A 15 9.09 -2.73 -3.10
C THR A 15 8.19 -2.22 -1.99
N ALA A 16 8.36 -2.67 -0.72
CA ALA A 16 7.53 -2.26 0.41
C ALA A 16 7.77 -0.80 0.82
N PHE A 17 9.03 -0.34 0.79
CA PHE A 17 9.37 1.02 1.21
C PHE A 17 9.30 2.05 0.09
N SER A 18 9.20 1.63 -1.18
CA SER A 18 9.00 2.58 -2.29
C SER A 18 7.69 3.36 -2.14
N PRO A 19 7.65 4.61 -2.60
CA PRO A 19 6.41 5.39 -2.63
C PRO A 19 5.31 4.62 -3.37
N GLY A 20 4.13 4.58 -2.75
CA GLY A 20 2.98 3.89 -3.32
C GLY A 20 1.70 4.20 -2.54
N PRO A 21 0.52 3.81 -3.06
CA PRO A 21 -0.76 4.22 -2.51
C PRO A 21 -0.90 3.96 -1.00
N ASN A 22 -0.54 2.76 -0.54
CA ASN A 22 -0.61 2.37 0.87
C ASN A 22 0.21 3.30 1.77
N ASN A 23 1.45 3.54 1.36
CA ASN A 23 2.42 4.35 2.09
C ASN A 23 1.99 5.82 2.13
N ILE A 24 1.47 6.34 1.01
CA ILE A 24 0.94 7.69 0.90
C ILE A 24 -0.28 7.88 1.81
N MET A 25 -1.25 6.95 1.80
CA MET A 25 -2.44 7.01 2.65
C MET A 25 -2.09 6.99 4.15
N THR A 26 -1.13 6.15 4.54
CA THR A 26 -0.66 6.07 5.93
C THR A 26 0.04 7.36 6.35
N SER A 27 0.96 7.87 5.53
CA SER A 27 1.68 9.11 5.82
C SER A 27 0.73 10.32 5.88
N TYR A 28 -0.20 10.43 4.93
CA TYR A 28 -1.25 11.45 4.95
C TYR A 28 -2.07 11.40 6.23
N THR A 29 -2.52 10.21 6.63
CA THR A 29 -3.36 10.04 7.82
C THR A 29 -2.58 10.42 9.09
N ALA A 30 -1.32 9.99 9.19
CA ALA A 30 -0.47 10.33 10.33
C ALA A 30 -0.15 11.83 10.41
N PHE A 31 0.08 12.47 9.26
CA PHE A 31 0.34 13.91 9.16
C PHE A 31 -0.88 14.74 9.60
N ASN A 32 -2.06 14.45 9.07
CA ASN A 32 -3.25 15.29 9.30
C ASN A 32 -3.98 14.96 10.61
N PHE A 33 -3.97 13.69 11.05
CA PHE A 33 -4.81 13.21 12.15
C PHE A 33 -4.02 12.58 13.30
N GLY A 34 -2.69 12.45 13.13
CA GLY A 34 -1.81 11.85 14.12
C GLY A 34 -1.73 10.32 14.06
N VAL A 35 -0.71 9.78 14.74
CA VAL A 35 -0.38 8.34 14.72
C VAL A 35 -1.56 7.47 15.17
N ARG A 36 -2.25 7.86 16.24
CA ARG A 36 -3.37 7.07 16.78
C ARG A 36 -4.48 6.85 15.74
N LYS A 37 -4.76 7.84 14.89
CA LYS A 37 -5.75 7.74 13.82
C LYS A 37 -5.20 7.03 12.58
N ALA A 38 -3.87 6.93 12.43
CA ALA A 38 -3.22 6.18 11.36
C ALA A 38 -3.14 4.66 11.65
N ILE A 39 -3.22 4.24 12.91
CA ILE A 39 -3.16 2.80 13.27
C ILE A 39 -4.21 1.96 12.50
N PRO A 40 -5.50 2.34 12.42
CA PRO A 40 -6.46 1.58 11.61
C PRO A 40 -6.07 1.49 10.13
N THR A 41 -5.56 2.57 9.54
CA THR A 41 -5.04 2.59 8.15
C THR A 41 -3.91 1.58 7.98
N MET A 42 -2.92 1.59 8.88
CA MET A 42 -1.79 0.67 8.87
C MET A 42 -2.23 -0.79 9.01
N LEU A 43 -3.11 -1.08 9.98
CA LEU A 43 -3.64 -2.42 10.20
C LEU A 43 -4.40 -2.95 8.98
N GLY A 44 -5.19 -2.09 8.32
CA GLY A 44 -5.88 -2.45 7.08
C GLY A 44 -4.89 -2.84 5.97
N VAL A 45 -3.79 -2.10 5.82
CA VAL A 45 -2.73 -2.47 4.87
C VAL A 45 -2.06 -3.79 5.27
N ILE A 46 -1.60 -3.92 6.51
CA ILE A 46 -0.83 -5.08 6.98
C ILE A 46 -1.66 -6.36 6.86
N ILE A 47 -2.88 -6.35 7.38
CA ILE A 47 -3.75 -7.54 7.39
C ILE A 47 -4.25 -7.84 5.97
N GLY A 48 -4.69 -6.82 5.24
CA GLY A 48 -5.17 -6.99 3.87
C GLY A 48 -4.07 -7.50 2.91
N TRP A 49 -2.85 -6.97 3.02
CA TRP A 49 -1.70 -7.43 2.26
C TRP A 49 -1.32 -8.87 2.60
N THR A 50 -1.26 -9.21 3.89
CA THR A 50 -0.93 -10.57 4.34
C THR A 50 -1.98 -11.57 3.82
N LEU A 51 -3.26 -11.23 3.91
CA LEU A 51 -4.34 -12.07 3.39
C LEU A 51 -4.24 -12.20 1.86
N LEU A 52 -3.95 -11.12 1.14
CA LEU A 52 -3.76 -11.18 -0.32
C LEU A 52 -2.63 -12.14 -0.69
N ILE A 53 -1.46 -12.07 -0.03
CA ILE A 53 -0.34 -12.99 -0.28
C ILE A 53 -0.74 -14.45 -0.06
N ILE A 54 -1.46 -14.75 1.03
CA ILE A 54 -1.96 -16.09 1.31
C ILE A 54 -2.92 -16.57 0.20
N LEU A 55 -3.87 -15.72 -0.20
CA LEU A 55 -4.83 -16.07 -1.25
C LEU A 55 -4.15 -16.28 -2.61
N LEU A 56 -3.15 -15.47 -2.95
CA LEU A 56 -2.38 -15.65 -4.18
C LEU A 56 -1.61 -16.99 -4.17
N GLN A 57 -1.05 -17.39 -3.05
CA GLN A 57 -0.37 -18.68 -2.88
C GLN A 57 -1.35 -19.86 -3.00
N LEU A 58 -2.58 -19.74 -2.54
CA LEU A 58 -3.59 -20.82 -2.62
C LEU A 58 -4.11 -21.12 -4.03
N GLY A 59 -3.45 -20.64 -5.08
CA GLY A 59 -3.74 -21.01 -6.47
C GLY A 59 -4.29 -19.90 -7.35
N SER A 60 -4.44 -18.66 -6.84
CA SER A 60 -4.93 -17.54 -7.65
C SER A 60 -3.95 -17.13 -8.75
N VAL A 61 -2.66 -17.51 -8.67
CA VAL A 61 -1.64 -17.22 -9.70
C VAL A 61 -2.09 -17.73 -11.08
N SER A 62 -2.57 -18.97 -11.15
CA SER A 62 -3.04 -19.58 -12.40
C SER A 62 -4.23 -18.83 -13.00
N ILE A 63 -5.11 -18.30 -12.17
CA ILE A 63 -6.26 -17.51 -12.60
C ILE A 63 -5.79 -16.20 -13.24
N PHE A 64 -4.87 -15.49 -12.61
CA PHE A 64 -4.33 -14.23 -13.13
C PHE A 64 -3.54 -14.42 -14.42
N GLN A 65 -2.84 -15.55 -14.59
CA GLN A 65 -2.12 -15.87 -15.82
C GLN A 65 -3.07 -16.24 -16.95
N LYS A 66 -4.13 -17.00 -16.64
CA LYS A 66 -5.11 -17.49 -17.65
C LYS A 66 -6.06 -16.39 -18.12
N TYR A 67 -6.44 -15.46 -17.25
CA TYR A 67 -7.45 -14.45 -17.54
C TYR A 67 -6.90 -13.04 -17.44
N GLN A 68 -6.18 -12.58 -18.46
CA GLN A 68 -5.56 -11.24 -18.49
C GLN A 68 -6.57 -10.09 -18.32
N PHE A 69 -7.82 -10.28 -18.73
CA PHE A 69 -8.87 -9.27 -18.55
C PHE A 69 -9.13 -8.95 -17.08
N ILE A 70 -8.91 -9.89 -16.15
CA ILE A 70 -9.02 -9.67 -14.70
C ILE A 70 -8.02 -8.61 -14.25
N GLN A 71 -6.79 -8.65 -14.78
CA GLN A 71 -5.77 -7.65 -14.47
C GLN A 71 -6.19 -6.25 -14.94
N THR A 72 -6.83 -6.16 -16.12
CA THR A 72 -7.37 -4.90 -16.67
C THR A 72 -8.50 -4.36 -15.77
N ILE A 73 -9.44 -5.21 -15.36
CA ILE A 73 -10.52 -4.81 -14.43
C ILE A 73 -9.93 -4.27 -13.13
N ILE A 74 -8.96 -4.96 -12.55
CA ILE A 74 -8.30 -4.55 -11.31
C ILE A 74 -7.59 -3.20 -11.47
N LYS A 75 -6.86 -3.00 -12.58
CA LYS A 75 -6.22 -1.71 -12.89
C LYS A 75 -7.25 -0.58 -12.94
N VAL A 76 -8.36 -0.79 -13.61
CA VAL A 76 -9.43 0.22 -13.73
C VAL A 76 -10.07 0.51 -12.37
N LEU A 77 -10.50 -0.52 -11.64
CA LEU A 77 -11.12 -0.34 -10.32
C LEU A 77 -10.15 0.31 -9.32
N GLY A 78 -8.90 -0.16 -9.29
CA GLY A 78 -7.85 0.43 -8.45
C GLY A 78 -7.58 1.90 -8.80
N SER A 79 -7.56 2.24 -10.09
CA SER A 79 -7.38 3.62 -10.55
C SER A 79 -8.53 4.52 -10.13
N ILE A 80 -9.78 4.09 -10.32
CA ILE A 80 -10.97 4.84 -9.89
C ILE A 80 -10.91 5.08 -8.37
N TYR A 81 -10.58 4.05 -7.60
CA TYR A 81 -10.46 4.17 -6.16
C TYR A 81 -9.35 5.14 -5.75
N LEU A 82 -8.17 5.09 -6.38
CA LEU A 82 -7.07 6.00 -6.08
C LEU A 82 -7.38 7.45 -6.44
N LEU A 83 -8.05 7.69 -7.56
CA LEU A 83 -8.50 9.04 -7.94
C LEU A 83 -9.51 9.58 -6.92
N TYR A 84 -10.43 8.75 -6.44
CA TYR A 84 -11.36 9.11 -5.37
C TYR A 84 -10.62 9.47 -4.07
N ILE A 85 -9.63 8.67 -3.65
CA ILE A 85 -8.81 8.98 -2.49
C ILE A 85 -7.98 10.24 -2.71
N ALA A 86 -7.35 10.40 -3.89
CA ALA A 86 -6.58 11.60 -4.23
C ALA A 86 -7.43 12.88 -4.14
N TYR A 87 -8.66 12.83 -4.65
CA TYR A 87 -9.63 13.92 -4.46
C TYR A 87 -9.88 14.22 -2.98
N LYS A 88 -10.16 13.19 -2.16
CA LYS A 88 -10.36 13.37 -0.72
C LYS A 88 -9.14 13.95 -0.01
N LEU A 89 -7.94 13.52 -0.37
CA LEU A 89 -6.70 14.01 0.22
C LEU A 89 -6.45 15.48 -0.12
N SER A 90 -6.74 15.90 -1.35
CA SER A 90 -6.56 17.30 -1.79
C SER A 90 -7.36 18.28 -0.96
N PHE A 91 -8.57 17.92 -0.58
CA PHE A 91 -9.49 18.78 0.18
C PHE A 91 -9.55 18.41 1.67
N GLY A 92 -8.89 17.31 2.07
CA GLY A 92 -8.77 16.87 3.45
C GLY A 92 -7.60 17.58 4.15
N GLY A 93 -7.75 17.88 5.41
CA GLY A 93 -6.75 18.52 6.26
C GLY A 93 -7.43 19.50 7.18
N GLN A 94 -6.98 19.54 8.43
CA GLN A 94 -7.49 20.50 9.41
C GLN A 94 -6.97 21.89 9.07
N THR A 95 -7.62 22.58 8.14
CA THR A 95 -7.47 24.02 7.97
C THR A 95 -8.73 24.72 8.45
N LYS A 96 -8.58 25.89 9.11
CA LYS A 96 -9.69 26.65 9.71
C LYS A 96 -10.85 26.97 8.75
N ASN A 97 -10.65 26.84 7.43
CA ASN A 97 -11.60 27.24 6.39
C ASN A 97 -12.14 26.11 5.52
N ASN A 98 -11.91 24.82 5.83
CA ASN A 98 -12.40 23.74 4.98
C ASN A 98 -13.88 23.41 5.27
N LYS A 99 -14.73 23.60 4.26
CA LYS A 99 -16.16 23.20 4.28
C LYS A 99 -16.37 21.68 4.21
N LEU A 100 -15.34 20.91 3.85
CA LEU A 100 -15.37 19.43 3.84
C LEU A 100 -14.78 18.95 5.17
N ASP A 101 -15.54 18.15 5.90
CA ASP A 101 -15.09 17.50 7.13
C ASP A 101 -14.02 16.44 6.79
N PRO A 102 -12.73 16.72 7.01
CA PRO A 102 -11.66 15.80 6.63
C PRO A 102 -11.69 14.58 7.53
N LYS A 103 -11.67 13.39 6.92
CA LYS A 103 -11.71 12.11 7.64
C LYS A 103 -10.42 11.32 7.41
N PRO A 104 -9.91 10.63 8.44
CA PRO A 104 -8.78 9.73 8.26
C PRO A 104 -9.13 8.60 7.29
N VAL A 105 -8.15 8.07 6.58
CA VAL A 105 -8.32 6.84 5.81
C VAL A 105 -8.54 5.69 6.79
N THR A 106 -9.59 4.91 6.58
CA THR A 106 -10.01 3.88 7.54
C THR A 106 -9.35 2.53 7.27
N PHE A 107 -9.45 1.61 8.25
CA PHE A 107 -9.08 0.20 8.09
C PHE A 107 -9.74 -0.43 6.86
N ILE A 108 -11.06 -0.28 6.73
CA ILE A 108 -11.85 -0.86 5.64
C ILE A 108 -11.35 -0.37 4.27
N ASN A 109 -11.06 0.93 4.15
CA ASN A 109 -10.55 1.50 2.91
C ASN A 109 -9.23 0.84 2.47
N THR A 110 -8.28 0.67 3.38
CA THR A 110 -6.96 0.13 3.05
C THR A 110 -6.95 -1.39 2.98
N PHE A 111 -7.78 -2.08 3.75
CA PHE A 111 -7.92 -3.53 3.69
C PHE A 111 -8.44 -3.99 2.32
N PHE A 112 -9.60 -3.50 1.90
CA PHE A 112 -10.18 -3.90 0.61
C PHE A 112 -9.39 -3.38 -0.58
N PHE A 113 -8.71 -2.24 -0.43
CA PHE A 113 -7.85 -1.72 -1.49
C PHE A 113 -6.74 -2.68 -1.89
N GLN A 114 -6.23 -3.54 -1.00
CA GLN A 114 -5.18 -4.49 -1.36
C GLN A 114 -5.60 -5.41 -2.52
N PHE A 115 -6.86 -5.79 -2.59
CA PHE A 115 -7.40 -6.72 -3.60
C PHE A 115 -7.65 -6.06 -4.97
N VAL A 116 -7.65 -4.74 -5.02
CA VAL A 116 -7.79 -3.96 -6.27
C VAL A 116 -6.56 -3.08 -6.53
N ASN A 117 -5.51 -3.19 -5.72
CA ASN A 117 -4.26 -2.46 -5.90
C ASN A 117 -3.33 -3.22 -6.87
N PRO A 118 -3.14 -2.72 -8.11
CA PRO A 118 -2.30 -3.42 -9.10
C PRO A 118 -0.87 -3.64 -8.60
N LYS A 119 -0.30 -2.66 -7.89
CA LYS A 119 1.05 -2.79 -7.30
C LYS A 119 1.12 -3.98 -6.34
N SER A 120 0.14 -4.13 -5.45
CA SER A 120 0.10 -5.23 -4.49
C SER A 120 0.01 -6.57 -5.22
N ILE A 121 -0.87 -6.70 -6.20
CA ILE A 121 -1.07 -7.94 -6.95
C ILE A 121 0.19 -8.30 -7.74
N ILE A 122 0.79 -7.36 -8.49
CA ILE A 122 2.00 -7.61 -9.27
C ILE A 122 3.17 -8.01 -8.35
N VAL A 123 3.39 -7.28 -7.27
CA VAL A 123 4.46 -7.60 -6.30
C VAL A 123 4.23 -8.96 -5.66
N GLY A 124 2.98 -9.30 -5.32
CA GLY A 124 2.63 -10.60 -4.76
C GLY A 124 2.90 -11.75 -5.74
N LEU A 125 2.39 -11.64 -6.98
CA LEU A 125 2.62 -12.62 -8.03
C LEU A 125 4.09 -12.81 -8.34
N THR A 126 4.84 -11.72 -8.49
CA THR A 126 6.29 -11.75 -8.74
C THR A 126 7.04 -12.42 -7.58
N SER A 127 6.68 -12.10 -6.33
CA SER A 127 7.31 -12.73 -5.15
C SER A 127 7.11 -14.23 -5.12
N ILE A 128 5.91 -14.70 -5.43
CA ILE A 128 5.59 -16.12 -5.45
C ILE A 128 6.38 -16.80 -6.56
N SER A 129 6.37 -16.24 -7.76
CA SER A 129 7.09 -16.81 -8.91
C SER A 129 8.61 -16.87 -8.71
N LEU A 130 9.20 -15.93 -7.99
CA LEU A 130 10.65 -15.88 -7.78
C LEU A 130 11.12 -16.73 -6.60
N PHE A 131 10.30 -16.88 -5.56
CA PHE A 131 10.77 -17.33 -4.24
C PHE A 131 10.06 -18.56 -3.70
N VAL A 132 8.99 -19.05 -4.33
CA VAL A 132 8.26 -20.26 -3.90
C VAL A 132 8.57 -21.40 -4.86
N ASP A 133 9.21 -22.45 -4.33
CA ASP A 133 9.41 -23.70 -5.06
C ASP A 133 8.11 -24.54 -5.01
N THR A 134 7.43 -24.58 -6.16
CA THR A 134 6.13 -25.27 -6.27
C THR A 134 6.23 -26.78 -6.31
N GLU A 135 7.43 -27.35 -6.57
CA GLU A 135 7.61 -28.80 -6.73
C GLU A 135 8.02 -29.48 -5.42
N ASN A 136 8.96 -28.89 -4.67
CA ASN A 136 9.60 -29.60 -3.57
C ASN A 136 9.33 -29.00 -2.18
N ASN A 137 9.15 -27.68 -2.08
CA ASN A 137 9.17 -26.99 -0.79
C ASN A 137 8.03 -25.97 -0.64
N TYR A 138 6.94 -26.15 -1.37
CA TYR A 138 5.85 -25.17 -1.48
C TYR A 138 5.38 -24.61 -0.12
N LEU A 139 5.00 -25.47 0.82
CA LEU A 139 4.44 -25.04 2.09
C LEU A 139 5.46 -24.24 2.92
N ARG A 140 6.70 -24.72 3.01
CA ARG A 140 7.76 -24.04 3.76
C ARG A 140 8.06 -22.67 3.17
N ASP A 141 8.23 -22.57 1.85
CA ASP A 141 8.60 -21.35 1.17
C ASP A 141 7.44 -20.33 1.21
N SER A 142 6.20 -20.80 1.12
CA SER A 142 4.99 -19.99 1.28
C SER A 142 4.89 -19.39 2.68
N ILE A 143 5.14 -20.16 3.72
CA ILE A 143 5.12 -19.66 5.11
C ILE A 143 6.21 -18.61 5.31
N VAL A 144 7.44 -18.88 4.86
CA VAL A 144 8.57 -17.94 5.01
C VAL A 144 8.30 -16.64 4.24
N LEU A 145 7.80 -16.74 3.01
CA LEU A 145 7.41 -15.58 2.21
C LEU A 145 6.34 -14.75 2.91
N THR A 146 5.31 -15.39 3.44
CA THR A 146 4.22 -14.72 4.16
C THR A 146 4.72 -13.98 5.40
N ILE A 147 5.54 -14.64 6.22
CA ILE A 147 6.13 -14.01 7.42
C ILE A 147 7.01 -12.83 7.04
N LEU A 148 7.86 -12.97 6.03
CA LEU A 148 8.72 -11.90 5.56
C LEU A 148 7.90 -10.70 5.09
N TRP A 149 6.87 -10.93 4.27
CA TRP A 149 6.00 -9.85 3.79
C TRP A 149 5.18 -9.19 4.90
N PHE A 150 4.74 -9.95 5.89
CA PHE A 150 4.10 -9.38 7.08
C PHE A 150 5.06 -8.43 7.81
N LEU A 151 6.30 -8.86 8.07
CA LEU A 151 7.32 -8.02 8.74
C LEU A 151 7.68 -6.78 7.91
N MET A 152 7.82 -6.93 6.59
CA MET A 152 8.07 -5.81 5.67
C MET A 152 6.90 -4.81 5.66
N ALA A 153 5.67 -5.29 5.68
CA ALA A 153 4.49 -4.43 5.77
C ALA A 153 4.46 -3.66 7.10
N VAL A 154 4.71 -4.32 8.24
CA VAL A 154 4.79 -3.67 9.54
C VAL A 154 5.88 -2.59 9.55
N GLY A 155 7.09 -2.92 9.08
CA GLY A 155 8.21 -1.98 9.02
C GLY A 155 7.93 -0.78 8.11
N SER A 156 7.44 -1.04 6.90
CA SER A 156 7.12 0.00 5.92
C SER A 156 6.00 0.92 6.43
N GLN A 157 4.89 0.37 6.89
CA GLN A 157 3.77 1.18 7.39
C GLN A 157 4.17 2.01 8.61
N THR A 158 4.99 1.46 9.50
CA THR A 158 5.54 2.19 10.64
C THR A 158 6.44 3.34 10.18
N GLY A 159 7.36 3.08 9.26
CA GLY A 159 8.26 4.09 8.70
C GLY A 159 7.50 5.25 8.06
N TRP A 160 6.52 4.95 7.20
CA TRP A 160 5.71 5.97 6.53
C TRP A 160 4.77 6.72 7.48
N CYS A 161 4.25 6.05 8.52
CA CYS A 161 3.50 6.70 9.60
C CYS A 161 4.37 7.70 10.37
N LEU A 162 5.58 7.28 10.74
CA LEU A 162 6.54 8.15 11.43
C LEU A 162 6.96 9.33 10.54
N MET A 163 7.20 9.11 9.25
CA MET A 163 7.49 10.17 8.30
C MET A 163 6.36 11.22 8.31
N GLY A 164 5.10 10.81 8.19
CA GLY A 164 3.97 11.72 8.26
C GLY A 164 3.91 12.49 9.58
N LYS A 165 4.11 11.80 10.72
CA LYS A 165 4.19 12.42 12.04
C LYS A 165 5.30 13.46 12.14
N TYR A 166 6.50 13.16 11.64
CA TYR A 166 7.63 14.09 11.70
C TYR A 166 7.42 15.29 10.78
N MET A 167 6.92 15.07 9.56
CA MET A 167 6.57 16.17 8.65
C MET A 167 5.56 17.14 9.27
N ARG A 168 4.64 16.65 10.10
CA ARG A 168 3.68 17.50 10.82
C ARG A 168 4.36 18.50 11.78
N LYS A 169 5.50 18.14 12.36
CA LYS A 169 6.24 19.07 13.25
C LYS A 169 6.73 20.34 12.53
N PHE A 170 6.97 20.24 11.22
CA PHE A 170 7.41 21.36 10.37
C PHE A 170 6.24 22.13 9.76
N ALA A 171 5.01 21.69 9.99
CA ALA A 171 3.80 22.32 9.46
C ALA A 171 3.43 23.56 10.31
N THR A 172 4.12 24.66 10.07
CA THR A 172 3.93 25.95 10.80
C THR A 172 2.81 26.81 10.21
N SER A 173 2.32 26.49 9.00
CA SER A 173 1.29 27.29 8.31
C SER A 173 0.24 26.39 7.61
N ASP A 174 -0.97 26.93 7.44
CA ASP A 174 -2.04 26.29 6.65
C ASP A 174 -1.60 26.05 5.20
N LYS A 175 -0.73 26.90 4.65
CA LYS A 175 -0.16 26.73 3.31
C LYS A 175 0.70 25.46 3.24
N PHE A 176 1.51 25.18 4.26
CA PHE A 176 2.32 23.96 4.33
C PHE A 176 1.43 22.71 4.36
N ILE A 177 0.37 22.73 5.17
CA ILE A 177 -0.58 21.61 5.27
C ILE A 177 -1.26 21.36 3.92
N LYS A 178 -1.74 22.40 3.25
CA LYS A 178 -2.34 22.29 1.92
C LYS A 178 -1.34 21.74 0.90
N ASN A 179 -0.12 22.25 0.87
CA ASN A 179 0.91 21.77 -0.05
C ASN A 179 1.25 20.30 0.19
N PHE A 180 1.38 19.87 1.45
CA PHE A 180 1.59 18.48 1.78
C PHE A 180 0.44 17.58 1.25
N ASN A 181 -0.80 17.98 1.47
CA ASN A 181 -1.97 17.22 1.00
C ASN A 181 -2.03 17.17 -0.53
N TYR A 182 -1.75 18.27 -1.22
CA TYR A 182 -1.66 18.29 -2.69
C TYR A 182 -0.53 17.41 -3.21
N THR A 183 0.64 17.41 -2.54
CA THR A 183 1.75 16.53 -2.90
C THR A 183 1.35 15.06 -2.75
N MET A 184 0.72 14.68 -1.63
CA MET A 184 0.26 13.30 -1.42
C MET A 184 -0.81 12.91 -2.44
N SER A 185 -1.74 13.79 -2.75
CA SER A 185 -2.75 13.57 -3.80
C SER A 185 -2.11 13.41 -5.18
N PHE A 186 -1.17 14.29 -5.54
CA PHE A 186 -0.43 14.21 -6.80
C PHE A 186 0.34 12.89 -6.93
N LEU A 187 1.00 12.45 -5.86
CA LEU A 187 1.69 11.16 -5.85
C LEU A 187 0.74 9.97 -6.08
N LEU A 188 -0.51 10.03 -5.59
CA LEU A 188 -1.52 9.01 -5.91
C LEU A 188 -1.91 9.02 -7.39
N ILE A 189 -2.03 10.21 -8.00
CA ILE A 189 -2.29 10.32 -9.45
C ILE A 189 -1.12 9.75 -10.25
N VAL A 190 0.12 10.06 -9.84
CA VAL A 190 1.32 9.44 -10.45
C VAL A 190 1.28 7.91 -10.34
N CYS A 191 0.87 7.36 -9.20
CA CYS A 191 0.70 5.91 -9.05
C CYS A 191 -0.32 5.35 -10.06
N VAL A 192 -1.42 6.06 -10.32
CA VAL A 192 -2.40 5.65 -11.34
C VAL A 192 -1.76 5.62 -12.73
N ILE A 193 -1.00 6.65 -13.10
CA ILE A 193 -0.30 6.68 -14.40
C ILE A 193 0.66 5.49 -14.53
N LEU A 194 1.43 5.21 -13.48
CA LEU A 194 2.39 4.10 -13.47
C LEU A 194 1.75 2.71 -13.54
N PHE A 195 0.43 2.57 -13.36
CA PHE A 195 -0.27 1.30 -13.59
C PHE A 195 -0.44 0.98 -15.09
N TYR A 196 -0.29 1.98 -15.97
CA TYR A 196 -0.53 1.85 -17.41
C TYR A 196 0.75 1.99 -18.27
N VAL A 197 1.88 2.27 -17.65
CA VAL A 197 3.22 2.26 -18.26
C VAL A 197 3.93 0.95 -17.96
#